data_64c062d82df92f29226194f6c63d15b3
#
_entry.id   64c062d82df92f29226194f6c63d15b3
#
_cell.length_a   1.000
_cell.length_b   1.000
_cell.length_c   1.000
_cell.angle_alpha   90.00
_cell.angle_beta   90.00
_cell.angle_gamma   90.00
#
_symmetry.space_group_name_H-M   'P 1'
#
loop_
_entity.id
_entity.type
_entity.pdbx_description
1 polymer ?
#
loop_
_entity_poly.entity_id
_entity_poly.type
_entity_poly.pdbx_seq_one_letter_code
_entity_poly.pdbx_strand_id
1 'polypeptide(L)'
;MGGGTGAGMGTLLISKVREEYPDRIMSTYSVIPSPKVSDTVVEPYNATLSVHQLVENADQCFTLDNEALYDICFRTLKLTTPTYGDLNHLVSAAICGTTCSLRFPGQLNCDLRKLAVNMVPFPRLHFFMIGFAPLTSRGSQQYRALTVPELTQQCFDSKNMMCAADPRHGRYLTCAVMFRGRMSTKEVDEQCALVQISSLYGRRPSVVIASSLCVQMLTVVNKNSSYFVEWIPNNVKASICDVPPKGLKMSTTFVGNTTAIQEVWKRVAEQFTAMFRRKAFLHWYTGEGMDEMEFTEAESNMNDLVSEYQQYQDATIEDEGEYDEDEELDDQMM
;
A
#
# COMPACT_ATOMS: atom_id res chain seq x y z
N MET A 1 -8.33 -6.06 12.08
CA MET A 1 -7.64 -5.41 13.23
C MET A 1 -8.60 -4.84 14.28
N GLY A 2 -9.87 -4.62 13.95
CA GLY A 2 -10.86 -4.06 14.89
C GLY A 2 -11.45 -5.04 15.90
N GLY A 3 -11.48 -6.34 15.60
CA GLY A 3 -12.05 -7.36 16.48
C GLY A 3 -11.05 -7.97 17.46
N GLY A 4 -11.53 -8.59 18.55
CA GLY A 4 -10.67 -9.19 19.57
C GLY A 4 -9.85 -10.40 19.08
N THR A 5 -10.46 -11.32 18.34
CA THR A 5 -9.79 -12.54 17.86
C THR A 5 -8.69 -12.22 16.84
N GLY A 6 -9.00 -11.42 15.81
CA GLY A 6 -8.01 -11.05 14.78
C GLY A 6 -6.91 -10.14 15.33
N ALA A 7 -7.23 -9.26 16.25
CA ALA A 7 -6.26 -8.37 16.89
C ALA A 7 -5.41 -9.12 17.93
N GLY A 8 -6.03 -9.74 18.95
CA GLY A 8 -5.31 -10.37 20.05
C GLY A 8 -4.72 -11.72 19.68
N MET A 9 -5.56 -12.70 19.32
CA MET A 9 -5.09 -14.05 18.98
C MET A 9 -4.26 -14.06 17.69
N GLY A 10 -4.66 -13.26 16.70
CA GLY A 10 -3.95 -13.15 15.41
C GLY A 10 -2.53 -12.64 15.59
N THR A 11 -2.34 -11.56 16.33
CA THR A 11 -1.00 -10.98 16.58
C THR A 11 -0.13 -11.87 17.47
N LEU A 12 -0.71 -12.58 18.44
CA LEU A 12 0.00 -13.57 19.24
C LEU A 12 0.51 -14.73 18.37
N LEU A 13 -0.31 -15.23 17.46
CA LEU A 13 0.12 -16.27 16.51
C LEU A 13 1.26 -15.79 15.61
N ILE A 14 1.18 -14.56 15.11
CA ILE A 14 2.24 -13.95 14.30
C ILE A 14 3.55 -13.92 15.10
N SER A 15 3.53 -13.43 16.34
CA SER A 15 4.73 -13.35 17.16
C SER A 15 5.31 -14.74 17.46
N LYS A 16 4.47 -15.75 17.74
CA LYS A 16 4.90 -17.12 17.98
C LYS A 16 5.49 -17.79 16.74
N VAL A 17 4.89 -17.57 15.58
CA VAL A 17 5.44 -18.05 14.29
C VAL A 17 6.76 -17.36 13.98
N ARG A 18 6.90 -16.06 14.26
CA ARG A 18 8.14 -15.30 14.07
C ARG A 18 9.26 -15.83 14.98
N GLU A 19 8.95 -16.18 16.22
CA GLU A 19 9.86 -16.78 17.18
C GLU A 19 10.39 -18.15 16.70
N GLU A 20 9.49 -19.00 16.15
CA GLU A 20 9.84 -20.32 15.66
C GLU A 20 10.53 -20.32 14.29
N TYR A 21 10.12 -19.40 13.39
CA TYR A 21 10.62 -19.32 12.01
C TYR A 21 11.08 -17.88 11.68
N PRO A 22 12.18 -17.39 12.26
CA PRO A 22 12.61 -15.98 12.10
C PRO A 22 13.12 -15.66 10.69
N ASP A 23 13.51 -16.66 9.89
CA ASP A 23 14.04 -16.52 8.53
C ASP A 23 12.97 -16.57 7.42
N ARG A 24 11.70 -16.76 7.78
CA ARG A 24 10.58 -16.82 6.83
C ARG A 24 9.88 -15.48 6.70
N ILE A 25 9.45 -15.18 5.48
CA ILE A 25 8.71 -13.95 5.21
C ILE A 25 7.29 -14.05 5.78
N MET A 26 6.97 -13.11 6.66
CA MET A 26 5.66 -12.96 7.28
C MET A 26 4.87 -11.88 6.54
N SER A 27 3.90 -12.31 5.73
CA SER A 27 3.00 -11.41 5.00
C SER A 27 1.61 -11.45 5.61
N THR A 28 1.06 -10.29 5.95
CA THR A 28 -0.28 -10.17 6.51
C THR A 28 -1.20 -9.40 5.58
N TYR A 29 -2.48 -9.78 5.54
CA TYR A 29 -3.56 -9.04 4.89
C TYR A 29 -4.49 -8.54 5.97
N SER A 30 -4.35 -7.27 6.33
CA SER A 30 -4.98 -6.71 7.50
C SER A 30 -6.10 -5.74 7.12
N VAL A 31 -7.30 -6.02 7.59
CA VAL A 31 -8.44 -5.12 7.43
C VAL A 31 -8.40 -4.09 8.55
N ILE A 32 -8.23 -2.83 8.19
CA ILE A 32 -8.16 -1.71 9.13
C ILE A 32 -9.59 -1.25 9.46
N PRO A 33 -9.88 -0.87 10.72
CA PRO A 33 -11.18 -0.36 11.09
C PRO A 33 -11.50 0.95 10.37
N SER A 34 -12.74 1.04 9.89
CA SER A 34 -13.28 2.22 9.22
C SER A 34 -14.22 2.98 10.15
N PRO A 35 -14.22 4.32 10.13
CA PRO A 35 -15.13 5.11 10.96
C PRO A 35 -16.60 5.00 10.53
N LYS A 36 -16.86 4.60 9.27
CA LYS A 36 -18.22 4.51 8.74
C LYS A 36 -18.85 3.13 8.88
N VAL A 37 -18.03 2.09 8.98
CA VAL A 37 -18.47 0.69 9.05
C VAL A 37 -17.78 0.04 10.24
N SER A 38 -18.38 0.19 11.42
CA SER A 38 -17.86 -0.36 12.67
C SER A 38 -18.98 -1.01 13.45
N ASP A 39 -18.73 -2.24 13.92
CA ASP A 39 -19.64 -2.98 14.79
C ASP A 39 -19.30 -2.81 16.28
N THR A 40 -18.09 -2.30 16.61
CA THR A 40 -17.59 -2.17 17.97
C THR A 40 -16.94 -0.82 18.25
N VAL A 41 -17.20 -0.28 19.45
CA VAL A 41 -16.67 1.03 19.85
C VAL A 41 -15.18 0.99 20.16
N VAL A 42 -14.63 -0.17 20.56
CA VAL A 42 -13.24 -0.35 21.00
C VAL A 42 -12.27 -0.70 19.86
N GLU A 43 -12.72 -0.61 18.62
CA GLU A 43 -11.84 -0.86 17.45
C GLU A 43 -10.54 -0.04 17.46
N PRO A 44 -10.51 1.25 17.84
CA PRO A 44 -9.27 2.00 17.91
C PRO A 44 -8.25 1.40 18.87
N TYR A 45 -8.67 0.90 20.02
CA TYR A 45 -7.78 0.22 20.97
C TYR A 45 -7.20 -1.06 20.36
N ASN A 46 -8.06 -1.92 19.82
CA ASN A 46 -7.65 -3.16 19.20
C ASN A 46 -6.70 -2.91 18.02
N ALA A 47 -6.98 -1.90 17.21
CA ALA A 47 -6.16 -1.55 16.06
C ALA A 47 -4.78 -1.04 16.47
N THR A 48 -4.71 -0.12 17.43
CA THR A 48 -3.44 0.46 17.92
C THR A 48 -2.54 -0.62 18.50
N LEU A 49 -3.06 -1.48 19.36
CA LEU A 49 -2.33 -2.62 19.93
C LEU A 49 -1.87 -3.61 18.85
N SER A 50 -2.70 -3.84 17.82
CA SER A 50 -2.34 -4.72 16.71
C SER A 50 -1.26 -4.13 15.82
N VAL A 51 -1.31 -2.83 15.52
CA VAL A 51 -0.30 -2.14 14.70
C VAL A 51 1.06 -2.23 15.37
N HIS A 52 1.12 -2.02 16.68
CA HIS A 52 2.34 -2.17 17.46
C HIS A 52 2.99 -3.56 17.24
N GLN A 53 2.20 -4.63 17.32
CA GLN A 53 2.67 -5.99 17.08
C GLN A 53 3.05 -6.26 15.62
N LEU A 54 2.33 -5.68 14.66
CA LEU A 54 2.62 -5.85 13.24
C LEU A 54 3.90 -5.12 12.81
N VAL A 55 4.19 -3.96 13.37
CA VAL A 55 5.45 -3.24 13.12
C VAL A 55 6.66 -4.09 13.49
N GLU A 56 6.57 -4.84 14.60
CA GLU A 56 7.68 -5.63 15.11
C GLU A 56 7.81 -7.02 14.43
N ASN A 57 6.69 -7.67 14.11
CA ASN A 57 6.68 -9.08 13.74
C ASN A 57 6.36 -9.38 12.27
N ALA A 58 5.82 -8.42 11.51
CA ALA A 58 5.53 -8.62 10.09
C ALA A 58 6.63 -8.05 9.19
N ASP A 59 6.90 -8.71 8.05
CA ASP A 59 7.80 -8.19 7.02
C ASP A 59 7.04 -7.40 5.95
N GLN A 60 5.78 -7.75 5.73
CA GLN A 60 4.88 -7.11 4.76
C GLN A 60 3.47 -7.08 5.33
N CYS A 61 2.85 -5.93 5.32
CA CYS A 61 1.46 -5.77 5.73
C CYS A 61 0.64 -5.12 4.62
N PHE A 62 -0.22 -5.90 3.99
CA PHE A 62 -1.16 -5.40 3.00
C PHE A 62 -2.39 -4.85 3.71
N THR A 63 -2.61 -3.54 3.56
CA THR A 63 -3.69 -2.83 4.25
C THR A 63 -4.93 -2.78 3.39
N LEU A 64 -6.05 -3.16 3.97
CA LEU A 64 -7.37 -3.19 3.36
C LEU A 64 -8.34 -2.39 4.23
N ASP A 65 -9.30 -1.70 3.61
CA ASP A 65 -10.34 -0.97 4.33
C ASP A 65 -11.71 -1.31 3.72
N ASN A 66 -12.64 -1.72 4.55
CA ASN A 66 -14.00 -2.04 4.11
C ASN A 66 -14.70 -0.85 3.46
N GLU A 67 -14.45 0.38 3.92
CA GLU A 67 -15.01 1.58 3.30
C GLU A 67 -14.58 1.74 1.84
N ALA A 68 -13.28 1.58 1.58
CA ALA A 68 -12.75 1.63 0.22
C ALA A 68 -13.33 0.51 -0.66
N LEU A 69 -13.48 -0.68 -0.11
CA LEU A 69 -14.10 -1.81 -0.81
C LEU A 69 -15.58 -1.54 -1.15
N TYR A 70 -16.35 -0.97 -0.21
CA TYR A 70 -17.72 -0.55 -0.48
C TYR A 70 -17.79 0.52 -1.56
N ASP A 71 -16.91 1.52 -1.52
CA ASP A 71 -16.84 2.56 -2.52
C ASP A 71 -16.54 2.00 -3.92
N ILE A 72 -15.65 1.03 -4.03
CA ILE A 72 -15.38 0.31 -5.28
C ILE A 72 -16.64 -0.41 -5.78
N CYS A 73 -17.34 -1.12 -4.91
CA CYS A 73 -18.58 -1.83 -5.27
C CYS A 73 -19.66 -0.86 -5.78
N PHE A 74 -19.86 0.28 -5.12
CA PHE A 74 -20.86 1.26 -5.51
C PHE A 74 -20.47 2.04 -6.75
N ARG A 75 -19.27 2.62 -6.75
CA ARG A 75 -18.85 3.59 -7.79
C ARG A 75 -18.37 2.91 -9.07
N THR A 76 -17.56 1.86 -8.93
CA THR A 76 -16.90 1.20 -10.06
C THR A 76 -17.73 0.03 -10.57
N LEU A 77 -18.16 -0.87 -9.70
CA LEU A 77 -18.93 -2.06 -10.07
C LEU A 77 -20.42 -1.80 -10.25
N LYS A 78 -20.91 -0.65 -9.78
CA LYS A 78 -22.34 -0.26 -9.86
C LYS A 78 -23.28 -1.27 -9.20
N LEU A 79 -22.87 -1.90 -8.12
CA LEU A 79 -23.72 -2.80 -7.33
C LEU A 79 -24.66 -1.95 -6.46
N THR A 80 -25.95 -2.26 -6.46
CA THR A 80 -26.96 -1.55 -5.67
C THR A 80 -26.94 -1.94 -4.20
N THR A 81 -26.68 -3.20 -3.91
CA THR A 81 -26.64 -3.77 -2.55
C THR A 81 -25.42 -4.68 -2.39
N PRO A 82 -24.22 -4.11 -2.19
CA PRO A 82 -23.04 -4.93 -1.99
C PRO A 82 -23.12 -5.69 -0.67
N THR A 83 -22.71 -6.95 -0.72
CA THR A 83 -22.65 -7.87 0.42
C THR A 83 -21.20 -8.09 0.84
N TYR A 84 -20.99 -8.65 2.05
CA TYR A 84 -19.65 -9.10 2.46
C TYR A 84 -19.02 -10.10 1.49
N GLY A 85 -19.85 -10.92 0.80
CA GLY A 85 -19.37 -11.82 -0.24
C GLY A 85 -18.72 -11.09 -1.42
N ASP A 86 -19.25 -9.93 -1.81
CA ASP A 86 -18.70 -9.10 -2.88
C ASP A 86 -17.37 -8.45 -2.45
N LEU A 87 -17.30 -7.96 -1.20
CA LEU A 87 -16.05 -7.43 -0.63
C LEU A 87 -14.97 -8.52 -0.55
N ASN A 88 -15.32 -9.69 -0.05
CA ASN A 88 -14.42 -10.83 0.05
C ASN A 88 -13.90 -11.27 -1.32
N HIS A 89 -14.70 -11.14 -2.38
CA HIS A 89 -14.29 -11.43 -3.74
C HIS A 89 -13.19 -10.45 -4.23
N LEU A 90 -13.33 -9.16 -3.94
CA LEU A 90 -12.28 -8.16 -4.24
C LEU A 90 -10.98 -8.45 -3.50
N VAL A 91 -11.08 -8.73 -2.19
CA VAL A 91 -9.92 -9.12 -1.36
C VAL A 91 -9.25 -10.38 -1.90
N SER A 92 -10.05 -11.39 -2.26
CA SER A 92 -9.55 -12.64 -2.85
C SER A 92 -8.80 -12.40 -4.17
N ALA A 93 -9.30 -11.49 -5.01
CA ALA A 93 -8.61 -11.13 -6.26
C ALA A 93 -7.25 -10.48 -5.98
N ALA A 94 -7.17 -9.59 -5.00
CA ALA A 94 -5.92 -8.95 -4.58
C ALA A 94 -4.92 -9.98 -4.02
N ILE A 95 -5.34 -10.85 -3.10
CA ILE A 95 -4.49 -11.92 -2.55
C ILE A 95 -4.01 -12.87 -3.65
N CYS A 96 -4.90 -13.25 -4.57
CA CYS A 96 -4.52 -14.06 -5.71
C CYS A 96 -3.49 -13.38 -6.61
N GLY A 97 -3.59 -12.07 -6.77
CA GLY A 97 -2.63 -11.29 -7.58
C GLY A 97 -1.24 -11.25 -6.97
N THR A 98 -1.14 -10.97 -5.67
CA THR A 98 0.15 -10.88 -4.96
C THR A 98 0.88 -12.23 -4.86
N THR A 99 0.14 -13.32 -4.82
CA THR A 99 0.70 -14.69 -4.71
C THR A 99 0.79 -15.43 -6.04
N CYS A 100 0.43 -14.80 -7.17
CA CYS A 100 0.36 -15.50 -8.45
C CYS A 100 1.70 -16.06 -8.92
N SER A 101 2.80 -15.37 -8.67
CA SER A 101 4.15 -15.81 -9.05
C SER A 101 4.64 -17.05 -8.32
N LEU A 102 4.09 -17.34 -7.13
CA LEU A 102 4.39 -18.58 -6.40
C LEU A 102 3.62 -19.80 -6.94
N ARG A 103 2.50 -19.56 -7.61
CA ARG A 103 1.54 -20.60 -7.99
C ARG A 103 1.53 -20.90 -9.48
N PHE A 104 1.93 -19.97 -10.33
CA PHE A 104 1.86 -20.06 -11.77
C PHE A 104 3.20 -19.67 -12.42
N PRO A 105 3.52 -20.25 -13.59
CA PRO A 105 4.69 -19.85 -14.35
C PRO A 105 4.53 -18.45 -14.95
N GLY A 106 5.64 -17.75 -15.10
CA GLY A 106 5.67 -16.42 -15.71
C GLY A 106 7.03 -16.08 -16.28
N GLN A 107 7.04 -15.11 -17.18
CA GLN A 107 8.27 -14.64 -17.83
C GLN A 107 9.18 -13.89 -16.85
N LEU A 108 8.57 -13.14 -15.92
CA LEU A 108 9.27 -12.36 -14.91
C LEU A 108 8.65 -12.63 -13.53
N ASN A 109 9.22 -13.58 -12.80
CA ASN A 109 8.72 -14.00 -11.51
C ASN A 109 9.24 -13.10 -10.38
N CYS A 110 8.34 -12.80 -9.45
CA CYS A 110 8.62 -12.08 -8.22
C CYS A 110 8.04 -12.86 -7.03
N ASP A 111 8.88 -13.55 -6.27
CA ASP A 111 8.46 -14.21 -5.04
C ASP A 111 8.23 -13.18 -3.91
N LEU A 112 7.66 -13.62 -2.79
CA LEU A 112 7.35 -12.72 -1.67
C LEU A 112 8.61 -12.10 -1.06
N ARG A 113 9.73 -12.83 -1.01
CA ARG A 113 11.00 -12.29 -0.51
C ARG A 113 11.54 -11.19 -1.42
N LYS A 114 11.51 -11.42 -2.73
CA LYS A 114 11.92 -10.45 -3.73
C LYS A 114 11.03 -9.21 -3.70
N LEU A 115 9.72 -9.42 -3.48
CA LEU A 115 8.78 -8.32 -3.29
C LEU A 115 9.14 -7.50 -2.04
N ALA A 116 9.40 -8.15 -0.89
CA ALA A 116 9.80 -7.47 0.34
C ALA A 116 11.05 -6.61 0.15
N VAL A 117 12.11 -7.19 -0.42
CA VAL A 117 13.39 -6.49 -0.64
C VAL A 117 13.22 -5.26 -1.54
N ASN A 118 12.35 -5.34 -2.55
CA ASN A 118 12.14 -4.23 -3.47
C ASN A 118 11.15 -3.17 -2.95
N MET A 119 10.25 -3.56 -2.03
CA MET A 119 9.15 -2.69 -1.60
C MET A 119 9.37 -2.01 -0.25
N VAL A 120 10.26 -2.55 0.58
CA VAL A 120 10.51 -2.07 1.95
C VAL A 120 11.88 -1.40 2.01
N PRO A 121 11.97 -0.07 1.87
CA PRO A 121 13.24 0.65 2.01
C PRO A 121 13.71 0.71 3.46
N PHE A 122 12.78 0.79 4.41
CA PHE A 122 13.04 0.85 5.85
C PHE A 122 12.20 -0.21 6.58
N PRO A 123 12.74 -0.94 7.56
CA PRO A 123 12.08 -2.10 8.16
C PRO A 123 10.68 -1.84 8.71
N ARG A 124 10.44 -0.68 9.31
CA ARG A 124 9.15 -0.31 9.89
C ARG A 124 8.10 0.12 8.86
N LEU A 125 8.55 0.61 7.69
CA LEU A 125 7.68 1.13 6.64
C LEU A 125 7.27 0.04 5.64
N HIS A 126 6.63 -1.01 6.13
CA HIS A 126 6.24 -2.18 5.36
C HIS A 126 4.72 -2.34 5.16
N PHE A 127 3.99 -1.24 5.27
CA PHE A 127 2.54 -1.20 5.05
C PHE A 127 2.22 -0.79 3.62
N PHE A 128 1.50 -1.66 2.90
CA PHE A 128 1.24 -1.49 1.48
C PHE A 128 -0.24 -1.24 1.18
N MET A 129 -0.49 -0.36 0.25
CA MET A 129 -1.80 -0.20 -0.38
C MET A 129 -1.90 -1.14 -1.58
N ILE A 130 -3.07 -1.74 -1.76
CA ILE A 130 -3.35 -2.63 -2.89
C ILE A 130 -4.37 -1.99 -3.82
N GLY A 131 -4.15 -2.17 -5.13
CA GLY A 131 -5.10 -1.88 -6.19
C GLY A 131 -5.26 -3.09 -7.13
N PHE A 132 -6.40 -3.19 -7.77
CA PHE A 132 -6.67 -4.22 -8.76
C PHE A 132 -7.30 -3.63 -10.02
N ALA A 133 -6.89 -4.10 -11.19
CA ALA A 133 -7.48 -3.75 -12.49
C ALA A 133 -7.57 -5.00 -13.37
N PRO A 134 -8.61 -5.11 -14.24
CA PRO A 134 -9.67 -4.15 -14.45
C PRO A 134 -10.83 -4.31 -13.47
N LEU A 135 -11.37 -3.21 -13.01
CA LEU A 135 -12.63 -3.16 -12.28
C LEU A 135 -13.68 -2.53 -13.19
N THR A 136 -14.64 -3.32 -13.64
CA THR A 136 -15.67 -2.87 -14.58
C THR A 136 -17.05 -3.36 -14.19
N SER A 137 -18.07 -2.54 -14.42
CA SER A 137 -19.47 -2.97 -14.24
C SER A 137 -19.88 -3.97 -15.33
N ARG A 138 -20.81 -4.86 -15.03
CA ARG A 138 -21.26 -5.93 -15.94
C ARG A 138 -21.71 -5.43 -17.32
N GLY A 139 -22.31 -4.23 -17.39
CA GLY A 139 -22.78 -3.64 -18.65
C GLY A 139 -21.71 -2.98 -19.51
N SER A 140 -20.58 -2.56 -18.91
CA SER A 140 -19.51 -1.85 -19.64
C SER A 140 -18.33 -2.76 -20.03
N GLN A 141 -18.33 -4.01 -19.61
CA GLN A 141 -17.23 -4.95 -19.84
C GLN A 141 -16.98 -5.22 -21.35
N GLN A 142 -18.03 -5.19 -22.18
CA GLN A 142 -17.93 -5.43 -23.62
C GLN A 142 -17.34 -4.26 -24.41
N TYR A 143 -17.38 -3.04 -23.85
CA TYR A 143 -16.99 -1.81 -24.55
C TYR A 143 -15.61 -1.29 -24.17
N ARG A 144 -14.95 -1.88 -23.18
CA ARG A 144 -13.60 -1.48 -22.77
C ARG A 144 -12.54 -2.36 -23.41
N ALA A 145 -11.61 -1.72 -24.12
CA ALA A 145 -10.39 -2.37 -24.57
C ALA A 145 -9.48 -2.59 -23.37
N LEU A 146 -9.12 -3.82 -23.07
CA LEU A 146 -8.14 -4.16 -22.04
C LEU A 146 -6.74 -4.11 -22.63
N THR A 147 -6.12 -2.93 -22.62
CA THR A 147 -4.73 -2.73 -23.03
C THR A 147 -3.84 -2.55 -21.81
N VAL A 148 -2.55 -2.83 -21.93
CA VAL A 148 -1.58 -2.65 -20.83
C VAL A 148 -1.56 -1.21 -20.32
N PRO A 149 -1.54 -0.17 -21.19
CA PRO A 149 -1.63 1.22 -20.75
C PRO A 149 -2.88 1.53 -19.93
N GLU A 150 -4.04 1.02 -20.34
CA GLU A 150 -5.30 1.26 -19.63
C GLU A 150 -5.33 0.57 -18.27
N LEU A 151 -4.80 -0.65 -18.18
CA LEU A 151 -4.65 -1.36 -16.92
C LEU A 151 -3.72 -0.62 -15.94
N THR A 152 -2.59 -0.13 -16.44
CA THR A 152 -1.64 0.64 -15.64
C THR A 152 -2.28 1.93 -15.13
N GLN A 153 -2.97 2.66 -15.97
CA GLN A 153 -3.67 3.88 -15.57
C GLN A 153 -4.73 3.61 -14.49
N GLN A 154 -5.50 2.53 -14.62
CA GLN A 154 -6.49 2.15 -13.61
C GLN A 154 -5.84 1.75 -12.28
N CYS A 155 -4.67 1.14 -12.29
CA CYS A 155 -3.96 0.77 -11.07
C CYS A 155 -3.51 1.97 -10.23
N PHE A 156 -3.15 3.07 -10.87
CA PHE A 156 -2.75 4.31 -10.19
C PHE A 156 -3.93 5.25 -9.88
N ASP A 157 -5.15 4.90 -10.27
CA ASP A 157 -6.34 5.68 -9.91
C ASP A 157 -6.69 5.47 -8.43
N SER A 158 -6.77 6.57 -7.68
CA SER A 158 -7.15 6.54 -6.26
C SER A 158 -8.48 5.83 -5.97
N LYS A 159 -9.39 5.81 -6.97
CA LYS A 159 -10.69 5.14 -6.87
C LYS A 159 -10.61 3.62 -6.89
N ASN A 160 -9.49 3.05 -7.35
CA ASN A 160 -9.27 1.61 -7.43
C ASN A 160 -8.43 1.08 -6.25
N MET A 161 -8.00 1.97 -5.36
CA MET A 161 -7.27 1.57 -4.15
C MET A 161 -8.21 0.93 -3.13
N MET A 162 -7.78 -0.18 -2.54
CA MET A 162 -8.54 -0.94 -1.54
C MET A 162 -8.25 -0.46 -0.09
N CYS A 163 -7.58 0.67 0.05
CA CYS A 163 -7.31 1.34 1.31
C CYS A 163 -7.88 2.75 1.28
N ALA A 164 -8.48 3.20 2.37
CA ALA A 164 -9.09 4.53 2.47
C ALA A 164 -8.04 5.62 2.78
N ALA A 165 -7.02 5.72 1.94
CA ALA A 165 -6.05 6.81 1.90
C ALA A 165 -5.89 7.27 0.44
N ASP A 166 -5.73 8.57 0.22
CA ASP A 166 -5.54 9.10 -1.13
C ASP A 166 -4.04 9.19 -1.44
N PRO A 167 -3.53 8.42 -2.42
CA PRO A 167 -2.11 8.47 -2.79
C PRO A 167 -1.63 9.86 -3.20
N ARG A 168 -2.54 10.76 -3.59
CA ARG A 168 -2.22 12.14 -4.00
C ARG A 168 -1.81 13.04 -2.85
N HIS A 169 -2.10 12.64 -1.60
CA HIS A 169 -1.70 13.37 -0.40
C HIS A 169 -0.32 12.95 0.16
N GLY A 170 0.36 12.06 -0.53
CA GLY A 170 1.68 11.57 -0.17
C GLY A 170 2.54 11.31 -1.38
N ARG A 171 3.70 10.68 -1.15
CA ARG A 171 4.62 10.24 -2.19
C ARG A 171 4.77 8.72 -2.13
N TYR A 172 4.93 8.08 -3.28
CA TYR A 172 5.32 6.68 -3.35
C TYR A 172 6.81 6.54 -3.06
N LEU A 173 7.15 5.72 -2.09
CA LEU A 173 8.51 5.27 -1.86
C LEU A 173 8.89 4.24 -2.93
N THR A 174 8.05 3.21 -3.06
CA THR A 174 8.21 2.11 -4.01
C THR A 174 6.86 1.62 -4.49
N CYS A 175 6.81 1.00 -5.65
CA CYS A 175 5.63 0.28 -6.09
C CYS A 175 5.98 -0.96 -6.91
N ALA A 176 5.11 -1.95 -6.85
CA ALA A 176 5.18 -3.17 -7.65
C ALA A 176 3.88 -3.35 -8.43
N VAL A 177 4.01 -3.73 -9.69
CA VAL A 177 2.87 -3.97 -10.58
C VAL A 177 2.98 -5.40 -11.11
N MET A 178 2.00 -6.23 -10.75
CA MET A 178 1.97 -7.64 -11.13
C MET A 178 0.95 -7.84 -12.24
N PHE A 179 1.43 -8.05 -13.44
CA PHE A 179 0.60 -8.31 -14.62
C PHE A 179 0.32 -9.79 -14.75
N ARG A 180 -0.90 -10.13 -15.17
CA ARG A 180 -1.34 -11.50 -15.44
C ARG A 180 -2.00 -11.58 -16.79
N GLY A 181 -1.58 -12.58 -17.59
CA GLY A 181 -2.09 -12.82 -18.94
C GLY A 181 -1.02 -12.76 -20.01
N ARG A 182 -1.40 -13.00 -21.25
CA ARG A 182 -0.48 -12.93 -22.38
C ARG A 182 -0.30 -11.49 -22.83
N MET A 183 0.85 -10.92 -22.56
CA MET A 183 1.21 -9.55 -22.95
C MET A 183 2.69 -9.48 -23.33
N SER A 184 3.07 -8.43 -24.06
CA SER A 184 4.46 -8.19 -24.42
C SER A 184 5.23 -7.62 -23.22
N THR A 185 6.38 -8.21 -22.90
CA THR A 185 7.29 -7.68 -21.88
C THR A 185 7.76 -6.28 -22.22
N LYS A 186 8.02 -6.01 -23.49
CA LYS A 186 8.43 -4.69 -23.98
C LYS A 186 7.37 -3.62 -23.68
N GLU A 187 6.10 -3.93 -23.90
CA GLU A 187 4.99 -3.00 -23.62
C GLU A 187 4.86 -2.72 -22.11
N VAL A 188 5.06 -3.73 -21.27
CA VAL A 188 5.08 -3.60 -19.81
C VAL A 188 6.24 -2.73 -19.35
N ASP A 189 7.45 -2.99 -19.85
CA ASP A 189 8.65 -2.23 -19.51
C ASP A 189 8.54 -0.75 -19.93
N GLU A 190 7.99 -0.50 -21.14
CA GLU A 190 7.72 0.86 -21.62
C GLU A 190 6.73 1.60 -20.68
N GLN A 191 5.68 0.93 -20.19
CA GLN A 191 4.73 1.54 -19.26
C GLN A 191 5.35 1.81 -17.89
N CYS A 192 6.14 0.88 -17.37
CA CYS A 192 6.84 1.08 -16.10
C CYS A 192 7.88 2.22 -16.20
N ALA A 193 8.62 2.29 -17.30
CA ALA A 193 9.55 3.38 -17.55
C ALA A 193 8.83 4.73 -17.67
N LEU A 194 7.68 4.78 -18.34
CA LEU A 194 6.87 6.01 -18.43
C LEU A 194 6.39 6.49 -17.05
N VAL A 195 5.98 5.59 -16.17
CA VAL A 195 5.61 5.91 -14.80
C VAL A 195 6.80 6.48 -14.02
N GLN A 196 8.00 5.93 -14.19
CA GLN A 196 9.23 6.41 -13.53
C GLN A 196 9.72 7.76 -14.10
N ILE A 197 9.81 7.89 -15.42
CA ILE A 197 10.29 9.10 -16.10
C ILE A 197 9.44 10.32 -15.74
N SER A 198 8.15 10.12 -15.54
CA SER A 198 7.26 11.19 -15.13
C SER A 198 7.54 11.73 -13.72
N SER A 199 8.14 10.90 -12.90
CA SER A 199 8.60 11.27 -11.56
C SER A 199 9.86 12.15 -11.58
N LEU A 200 10.81 11.87 -12.49
CA LEU A 200 12.12 12.52 -12.53
C LEU A 200 12.16 13.86 -13.30
N TYR A 201 11.21 14.08 -14.21
CA TYR A 201 11.20 15.27 -15.06
C TYR A 201 9.99 16.17 -14.80
N GLY A 202 9.99 16.88 -13.69
CA GLY A 202 9.13 18.04 -13.46
C GLY A 202 9.44 19.22 -14.41
N ARG A 203 10.39 19.07 -15.34
CA ARG A 203 10.74 20.00 -16.41
C ARG A 203 10.45 19.36 -17.77
N ARG A 204 9.77 20.10 -18.62
CA ARG A 204 9.37 19.77 -19.99
C ARG A 204 10.44 18.97 -20.73
N PRO A 205 10.21 17.75 -21.21
CA PRO A 205 11.03 17.20 -22.26
C PRO A 205 10.64 17.91 -23.57
N SER A 206 11.45 18.86 -23.97
CA SER A 206 11.51 19.23 -25.37
C SER A 206 12.23 18.09 -26.08
N VAL A 207 11.55 17.51 -27.06
CA VAL A 207 12.06 16.59 -28.08
C VAL A 207 11.67 15.10 -27.90
N VAL A 208 10.68 14.75 -28.74
CA VAL A 208 10.61 13.63 -29.69
C VAL A 208 10.20 12.27 -29.13
N ILE A 209 9.01 11.86 -29.38
CA ILE A 209 8.47 11.02 -30.44
C ILE A 209 6.96 10.94 -30.26
N ALA A 210 6.27 11.57 -31.18
CA ALA A 210 4.83 11.59 -31.23
C ALA A 210 4.30 10.26 -31.79
N SER A 211 3.69 9.46 -30.93
CA SER A 211 2.49 8.74 -31.34
C SER A 211 1.34 9.24 -30.47
N SER A 212 0.19 9.43 -31.09
CA SER A 212 -1.00 10.06 -30.51
C SER A 212 -1.49 9.43 -29.19
N LEU A 213 -1.08 8.20 -28.88
CA LEU A 213 -1.36 7.52 -27.60
C LEU A 213 -0.46 7.98 -26.45
N CYS A 214 0.79 8.37 -26.72
CA CYS A 214 1.71 8.91 -25.72
C CYS A 214 1.24 10.24 -25.14
N VAL A 215 0.53 11.06 -25.92
CA VAL A 215 0.10 12.40 -25.49
C VAL A 215 -0.99 12.33 -24.40
N GLN A 216 -1.87 11.35 -24.44
CA GLN A 216 -2.89 11.20 -23.40
C GLN A 216 -2.33 10.66 -22.09
N MET A 217 -1.29 9.83 -22.11
CA MET A 217 -0.57 9.38 -20.92
C MET A 217 0.35 10.45 -20.35
N LEU A 218 1.01 11.22 -21.19
CA LEU A 218 1.79 12.39 -20.77
C LEU A 218 0.95 13.42 -20.00
N THR A 219 -0.35 13.52 -20.25
CA THR A 219 -1.23 14.44 -19.50
C THR A 219 -1.61 13.92 -18.11
N VAL A 220 -1.70 12.61 -17.92
CA VAL A 220 -1.89 11.99 -16.58
C VAL A 220 -0.58 12.06 -15.80
N VAL A 221 0.53 11.83 -16.48
CA VAL A 221 1.89 11.81 -15.96
C VAL A 221 2.39 13.22 -15.59
N ASN A 222 2.12 14.25 -16.40
CA ASN A 222 2.46 15.64 -16.07
C ASN A 222 1.69 16.20 -14.85
N LYS A 223 0.63 15.54 -14.41
CA LYS A 223 -0.05 15.88 -13.15
C LYS A 223 0.55 15.15 -11.93
N ASN A 224 1.38 14.12 -12.13
CA ASN A 224 1.78 13.17 -11.11
C ASN A 224 3.29 13.16 -10.81
N SER A 225 4.08 14.07 -11.37
CA SER A 225 5.54 14.12 -11.21
C SER A 225 6.04 14.33 -9.78
N SER A 226 5.17 14.74 -8.85
CA SER A 226 5.50 14.88 -7.43
C SER A 226 5.13 13.68 -6.57
N TYR A 227 4.64 12.57 -7.15
CA TYR A 227 4.12 11.45 -6.37
C TYR A 227 5.14 10.38 -6.01
N PHE A 228 6.34 10.44 -6.56
CA PHE A 228 7.44 9.54 -6.22
C PHE A 228 8.55 10.30 -5.50
N VAL A 229 9.22 9.63 -4.56
CA VAL A 229 10.40 10.18 -3.92
C VAL A 229 11.58 10.19 -4.90
N GLU A 230 12.38 11.26 -4.88
CA GLU A 230 13.46 11.48 -5.85
C GLU A 230 14.72 10.67 -5.49
N TRP A 231 14.93 10.39 -4.21
CA TRP A 231 16.11 9.73 -3.69
C TRP A 231 16.11 8.19 -3.83
N ILE A 232 14.98 7.56 -4.23
CA ILE A 232 14.95 6.14 -4.59
C ILE A 232 14.96 5.98 -6.12
N PRO A 233 16.09 5.56 -6.73
CA PRO A 233 16.12 5.25 -8.15
C PRO A 233 15.35 3.94 -8.42
N ASN A 234 14.70 3.83 -9.58
CA ASN A 234 14.01 2.61 -10.02
C ASN A 234 12.95 2.10 -9.03
N ASN A 235 12.13 2.99 -8.52
CA ASN A 235 11.11 2.71 -7.52
C ASN A 235 9.87 1.94 -8.02
N VAL A 236 9.78 1.65 -9.32
CA VAL A 236 8.71 0.83 -9.92
C VAL A 236 9.26 -0.51 -10.35
N LYS A 237 8.64 -1.61 -9.90
CA LYS A 237 8.98 -2.98 -10.31
C LYS A 237 7.79 -3.65 -10.95
N ALA A 238 8.04 -4.41 -12.02
CA ALA A 238 7.03 -5.22 -12.70
C ALA A 238 7.29 -6.70 -12.51
N SER A 239 6.21 -7.48 -12.50
CA SER A 239 6.26 -8.93 -12.67
C SER A 239 5.18 -9.39 -13.64
N ILE A 240 5.43 -10.47 -14.35
CA ILE A 240 4.54 -10.97 -15.41
C ILE A 240 4.29 -12.46 -15.18
N CYS A 241 3.02 -12.80 -15.02
CA CYS A 241 2.51 -14.16 -14.91
C CYS A 241 1.70 -14.49 -16.17
N ASP A 242 1.97 -15.64 -16.81
CA ASP A 242 1.34 -15.99 -18.09
C ASP A 242 -0.11 -16.43 -17.95
N VAL A 243 -0.55 -16.79 -16.74
CA VAL A 243 -1.88 -17.32 -16.47
C VAL A 243 -2.82 -16.20 -15.99
N PRO A 244 -3.81 -15.80 -16.81
CA PRO A 244 -4.78 -14.78 -16.40
C PRO A 244 -5.75 -15.34 -15.35
N PRO A 245 -6.44 -14.47 -14.58
CA PRO A 245 -7.49 -14.90 -13.69
C PRO A 245 -8.72 -15.39 -14.48
N LYS A 246 -9.55 -16.22 -13.85
CA LYS A 246 -10.76 -16.77 -14.48
C LYS A 246 -11.70 -15.64 -14.90
N GLY A 247 -12.09 -15.65 -16.17
CA GLY A 247 -13.05 -14.69 -16.74
C GLY A 247 -12.43 -13.40 -17.31
N LEU A 248 -11.11 -13.20 -17.18
CA LEU A 248 -10.40 -12.05 -17.72
C LEU A 248 -9.29 -12.52 -18.68
N LYS A 249 -9.02 -11.73 -19.71
CA LYS A 249 -7.89 -11.99 -20.63
C LYS A 249 -6.57 -11.49 -20.02
N MET A 250 -6.62 -10.39 -19.30
CA MET A 250 -5.49 -9.76 -18.63
C MET A 250 -5.99 -9.13 -17.34
N SER A 251 -5.13 -9.09 -16.34
CA SER A 251 -5.37 -8.35 -15.10
C SER A 251 -4.05 -7.82 -14.55
N THR A 252 -4.16 -6.84 -13.67
CA THR A 252 -3.02 -6.24 -13.01
C THR A 252 -3.33 -6.05 -11.54
N THR A 253 -2.39 -6.42 -10.68
CA THR A 253 -2.44 -6.14 -9.25
C THR A 253 -1.35 -5.15 -8.93
N PHE A 254 -1.72 -4.06 -8.30
CA PHE A 254 -0.83 -3.00 -7.86
C PHE A 254 -0.58 -3.13 -6.36
N VAL A 255 0.68 -2.97 -5.97
CA VAL A 255 1.10 -2.86 -4.58
C VAL A 255 1.97 -1.62 -4.46
N GLY A 256 1.57 -0.69 -3.62
CA GLY A 256 2.30 0.57 -3.42
C GLY A 256 2.67 0.79 -1.97
N ASN A 257 3.93 1.15 -1.74
CA ASN A 257 4.38 1.71 -0.47
C ASN A 257 4.34 3.23 -0.61
N THR A 258 3.35 3.86 0.00
CA THR A 258 3.14 5.31 -0.09
C THR A 258 3.06 5.93 1.30
N THR A 259 3.60 7.12 1.43
CA THR A 259 3.51 7.90 2.68
C THR A 259 2.08 8.35 3.00
N ALA A 260 1.16 8.33 2.02
CA ALA A 260 -0.25 8.66 2.24
C ALA A 260 -0.95 7.71 3.23
N ILE A 261 -0.39 6.51 3.49
CA ILE A 261 -0.93 5.56 4.47
C ILE A 261 -0.94 6.14 5.90
N GLN A 262 -0.11 7.15 6.18
CA GLN A 262 -0.13 7.85 7.45
C GLN A 262 -1.50 8.44 7.80
N GLU A 263 -2.34 8.77 6.80
CA GLU A 263 -3.70 9.29 7.04
C GLU A 263 -4.56 8.28 7.80
N VAL A 264 -4.38 7.00 7.50
CA VAL A 264 -5.08 5.91 8.19
C VAL A 264 -4.64 5.82 9.64
N TRP A 265 -3.34 5.89 9.89
CA TRP A 265 -2.77 5.84 11.23
C TRP A 265 -3.14 7.08 12.06
N LYS A 266 -3.08 8.29 11.46
CA LYS A 266 -3.52 9.53 12.10
C LYS A 266 -4.98 9.44 12.54
N ARG A 267 -5.85 8.94 11.68
CA ARG A 267 -7.28 8.76 11.98
C ARG A 267 -7.51 7.81 13.15
N VAL A 268 -6.81 6.68 13.18
CA VAL A 268 -6.91 5.69 14.27
C VAL A 268 -6.34 6.28 15.56
N ALA A 269 -5.20 6.98 15.51
CA ALA A 269 -4.56 7.63 16.65
C ALA A 269 -5.47 8.70 17.29
N GLU A 270 -6.13 9.53 16.50
CA GLU A 270 -7.07 10.54 17.00
C GLU A 270 -8.24 9.90 17.76
N GLN A 271 -8.81 8.83 17.22
CA GLN A 271 -9.89 8.10 17.87
C GLN A 271 -9.42 7.41 19.16
N PHE A 272 -8.24 6.81 19.13
CA PHE A 272 -7.60 6.19 20.29
C PHE A 272 -7.40 7.22 21.40
N THR A 273 -6.72 8.33 21.12
CA THR A 273 -6.40 9.37 22.09
C THR A 273 -7.67 10.00 22.68
N ALA A 274 -8.72 10.22 21.89
CA ALA A 274 -9.99 10.74 22.36
C ALA A 274 -10.65 9.84 23.43
N MET A 275 -10.55 8.53 23.29
CA MET A 275 -11.08 7.55 24.23
C MET A 275 -10.13 7.31 25.40
N PHE A 276 -8.83 7.18 25.16
CA PHE A 276 -7.81 6.83 26.14
C PHE A 276 -7.60 7.95 27.17
N ARG A 277 -7.64 9.21 26.74
CA ARG A 277 -7.56 10.38 27.65
C ARG A 277 -8.63 10.36 28.73
N ARG A 278 -9.80 9.77 28.43
CA ARG A 278 -10.91 9.62 29.37
C ARG A 278 -10.99 8.25 30.01
N LYS A 279 -10.04 7.37 29.70
CA LYS A 279 -10.00 5.96 30.13
C LYS A 279 -11.30 5.20 29.83
N ALA A 280 -11.99 5.57 28.73
CA ALA A 280 -13.24 4.95 28.34
C ALA A 280 -13.00 3.49 27.93
N PHE A 281 -13.82 2.58 28.44
CA PHE A 281 -13.77 1.13 28.18
C PHE A 281 -12.46 0.42 28.56
N LEU A 282 -11.53 1.11 29.21
CA LEU A 282 -10.22 0.56 29.57
C LEU A 282 -10.33 -0.56 30.61
N HIS A 283 -11.34 -0.49 31.50
CA HIS A 283 -11.57 -1.48 32.55
C HIS A 283 -11.77 -2.91 32.03
N TRP A 284 -12.24 -3.09 30.79
CA TRP A 284 -12.37 -4.41 30.17
C TRP A 284 -11.01 -5.06 29.90
N TYR A 285 -10.01 -4.24 29.57
CA TYR A 285 -8.65 -4.69 29.30
C TYR A 285 -7.84 -4.88 30.59
N THR A 286 -7.92 -3.91 31.49
CA THR A 286 -7.23 -4.02 32.79
C THR A 286 -7.80 -5.15 33.66
N GLY A 287 -9.09 -5.42 33.56
CA GLY A 287 -9.74 -6.56 34.23
C GLY A 287 -9.21 -7.93 33.78
N GLU A 288 -8.68 -8.02 32.55
CA GLU A 288 -8.04 -9.23 32.00
C GLU A 288 -6.50 -9.23 32.17
N GLY A 289 -5.95 -8.28 32.94
CA GLY A 289 -4.54 -8.25 33.32
C GLY A 289 -3.63 -7.41 32.43
N MET A 290 -4.17 -6.58 31.51
CA MET A 290 -3.37 -5.63 30.76
C MET A 290 -3.05 -4.38 31.59
N ASP A 291 -1.86 -3.82 31.39
CA ASP A 291 -1.45 -2.56 32.02
C ASP A 291 -1.76 -1.35 31.11
N GLU A 292 -2.06 -0.21 31.73
CA GLU A 292 -2.20 1.08 31.05
C GLU A 292 -0.92 1.46 30.27
N MET A 293 0.24 1.05 30.77
CA MET A 293 1.52 1.33 30.12
C MET A 293 1.63 0.71 28.73
N GLU A 294 1.05 -0.47 28.50
CA GLU A 294 1.02 -1.12 27.17
C GLU A 294 0.25 -0.28 26.14
N PHE A 295 -0.83 0.39 26.56
CA PHE A 295 -1.58 1.30 25.71
C PHE A 295 -0.79 2.56 25.37
N THR A 296 -0.07 3.11 26.32
CA THR A 296 0.77 4.29 26.12
C THR A 296 1.94 3.99 25.20
N GLU A 297 2.56 2.82 25.34
CA GLU A 297 3.64 2.35 24.47
C GLU A 297 3.15 2.14 23.03
N ALA A 298 1.99 1.51 22.86
CA ALA A 298 1.39 1.31 21.55
C ALA A 298 1.00 2.64 20.87
N GLU A 299 0.49 3.62 21.63
CA GLU A 299 0.20 4.98 21.14
C GLU A 299 1.48 5.68 20.67
N SER A 300 2.54 5.64 21.47
CA SER A 300 3.84 6.23 21.13
C SER A 300 4.40 5.61 19.86
N ASN A 301 4.43 4.29 19.75
CA ASN A 301 4.95 3.58 18.59
C ASN A 301 4.17 3.92 17.29
N MET A 302 2.84 4.08 17.40
CA MET A 302 2.04 4.49 16.23
C MET A 302 2.30 5.94 15.83
N ASN A 303 2.50 6.86 16.79
CA ASN A 303 2.86 8.24 16.51
C ASN A 303 4.27 8.35 15.91
N ASP A 304 5.22 7.54 16.37
CA ASP A 304 6.55 7.45 15.80
C ASP A 304 6.50 6.96 14.34
N LEU A 305 5.68 5.96 14.05
CA LEU A 305 5.46 5.47 12.68
C LEU A 305 4.92 6.58 11.76
N VAL A 306 3.96 7.38 12.24
CA VAL A 306 3.43 8.53 11.48
C VAL A 306 4.51 9.56 11.22
N SER A 307 5.36 9.85 12.22
CA SER A 307 6.47 10.80 12.11
C SER A 307 7.52 10.34 11.12
N GLU A 308 7.86 9.05 11.12
CA GLU A 308 8.77 8.45 10.13
C GLU A 308 8.22 8.58 8.70
N TYR A 309 6.93 8.28 8.47
CA TYR A 309 6.34 8.48 7.15
C TYR A 309 6.36 9.94 6.71
N GLN A 310 6.13 10.88 7.64
CA GLN A 310 6.19 12.31 7.36
C GLN A 310 7.62 12.76 7.01
N GLN A 311 8.61 12.31 7.76
CA GLN A 311 10.02 12.61 7.53
C GLN A 311 10.45 12.20 6.12
N TYR A 312 10.14 10.97 5.69
CA TYR A 312 10.49 10.50 4.35
C TYR A 312 9.62 11.09 3.22
N GLN A 313 8.48 11.66 3.54
CA GLN A 313 7.69 12.42 2.58
C GLN A 313 8.34 13.77 2.28
N ASP A 314 8.92 14.42 3.30
CA ASP A 314 9.51 15.76 3.22
C ASP A 314 10.99 15.73 2.80
N ALA A 315 11.64 14.56 2.94
CA ALA A 315 13.05 14.39 2.56
C ALA A 315 13.29 14.70 1.08
N THR A 316 14.31 15.53 0.82
CA THR A 316 14.79 15.92 -0.52
C THR A 316 16.24 15.49 -0.69
N ILE A 317 16.76 15.48 -1.93
CA ILE A 317 18.16 15.12 -2.21
C ILE A 317 19.12 16.19 -1.66
N GLU A 318 18.65 17.40 -1.46
CA GLU A 318 19.47 18.54 -1.00
C GLU A 318 19.80 18.45 0.50
N ASP A 319 19.01 17.71 1.29
CA ASP A 319 19.26 17.54 2.73
C ASP A 319 20.54 16.74 3.05
N GLU A 320 21.07 15.93 2.10
CA GLU A 320 22.32 15.19 2.29
C GLU A 320 23.58 16.06 2.02
N GLY A 321 23.45 17.16 1.29
CA GLY A 321 24.58 18.05 0.96
C GLY A 321 25.00 18.98 2.09
N GLU A 322 24.13 19.30 3.03
CA GLU A 322 24.47 20.18 4.15
C GLU A 322 25.32 19.49 5.23
N TYR A 323 25.23 18.18 5.39
CA TYR A 323 26.04 17.44 6.38
C TYR A 323 27.49 17.23 5.93
N ASP A 324 27.74 17.07 4.62
CA ASP A 324 29.09 16.88 4.09
C ASP A 324 29.91 18.20 4.05
N GLU A 325 29.23 19.36 3.90
CA GLU A 325 29.92 20.67 3.90
C GLU A 325 30.33 21.09 5.33
N ASP A 326 29.57 20.71 6.37
CA ASP A 326 29.93 21.03 7.75
C ASP A 326 31.06 20.12 8.28
N GLU A 327 31.20 18.87 7.85
CA GLU A 327 32.33 18.00 8.21
C GLU A 327 33.65 18.44 7.49
N GLU A 328 33.58 18.91 6.23
CA GLU A 328 34.77 19.40 5.54
C GLU A 328 35.29 20.74 6.10
N LEU A 329 34.45 21.57 6.71
CA LEU A 329 34.82 22.81 7.35
C LEU A 329 35.49 22.62 8.70
N ASP A 330 35.10 21.61 9.48
CA ASP A 330 35.70 21.27 10.76
C ASP A 330 37.09 20.63 10.60
N ASP A 331 37.31 19.82 9.55
CA ASP A 331 38.64 19.25 9.24
C ASP A 331 39.65 20.29 8.71
N GLN A 332 39.19 21.43 8.19
CA GLN A 332 40.08 22.53 7.78
C GLN A 332 40.42 23.51 8.91
N MET A 333 39.74 23.39 10.06
CA MET A 333 40.02 24.23 11.26
C MET A 333 40.85 23.54 12.34
N MET A 334 41.21 22.26 12.15
CA MET A 334 42.18 21.55 13.02
C MET A 334 43.57 21.51 12.34
#